data_33447e21e36698df066778ea177e2861
#
_entry.id   33447e21e36698df066778ea177e2861
#
_cell.length_a   1.000
_cell.length_b   1.000
_cell.length_c   1.000
_cell.angle_alpha   90.00
_cell.angle_beta   90.00
_cell.angle_gamma   90.00
#
_symmetry.space_group_name_H-M   'P 1'
#
loop_
_entity.id
_entity.type
_entity.pdbx_description
1 polymer ?
#
loop_
_entity_poly.entity_id
_entity_poly.type
_entity_poly.pdbx_seq_one_letter_code
_entity_poly.pdbx_strand_id
1 'polypeptide(L)'
;MQILRFRTFILLVFVLITLTGCTSSKNGPVQAVENYLQAMVAKDSTKITNYACSSWESQAQTDADSFTGVTAQIQDLTCQVSGTDGSTTLVTCKGKIIASYNGENTEIDLSSRTYKAVQEGGEWRMCGYQ
;
A
#
# COMPACT_ATOMS: atom_id res chain seq x y z
N MET A 1 57.61 24.29 7.68
CA MET A 1 56.98 23.10 8.30
C MET A 1 55.51 23.28 8.72
N GLN A 2 54.85 24.36 8.34
CA GLN A 2 53.44 24.60 8.70
C GLN A 2 52.46 24.37 7.55
N ILE A 3 52.91 24.20 6.33
CA ILE A 3 52.03 24.06 5.15
C ILE A 3 51.55 22.62 4.95
N LEU A 4 52.22 21.64 5.55
CA LEU A 4 51.89 20.22 5.37
C LEU A 4 50.75 19.74 6.30
N ARG A 5 50.46 20.46 7.37
CA ARG A 5 49.40 20.13 8.33
C ARG A 5 48.01 20.63 7.89
N PHE A 6 47.95 21.58 6.98
CA PHE A 6 46.69 22.16 6.51
C PHE A 6 46.04 21.36 5.37
N ARG A 7 46.82 20.58 4.63
CA ARG A 7 46.33 19.75 3.53
C ARG A 7 45.66 18.45 3.98
N THR A 8 46.02 17.96 5.16
CA THR A 8 45.46 16.72 5.69
C THR A 8 44.07 16.93 6.34
N PHE A 9 43.77 18.17 6.76
CA PHE A 9 42.53 18.49 7.41
C PHE A 9 41.37 18.76 6.42
N ILE A 10 41.70 19.16 5.19
CA ILE A 10 40.72 19.43 4.14
C ILE A 10 40.19 18.13 3.48
N LEU A 11 40.96 17.05 3.52
CA LEU A 11 40.58 15.76 2.95
C LEU A 11 39.63 14.92 3.84
N LEU A 12 39.49 15.30 5.11
CA LEU A 12 38.68 14.56 6.08
C LEU A 12 37.26 15.09 6.22
N VAL A 13 36.96 16.24 5.61
CA VAL A 13 35.60 16.87 5.67
C VAL A 13 34.71 16.48 4.47
N PHE A 14 35.27 15.81 3.45
CA PHE A 14 34.55 15.56 2.19
C PHE A 14 33.93 14.16 2.07
N VAL A 15 33.94 13.35 3.12
CA VAL A 15 33.39 11.97 3.09
C VAL A 15 32.04 11.82 3.82
N LEU A 16 31.40 12.92 4.23
CA LEU A 16 30.17 12.84 5.06
C LEU A 16 28.90 13.31 4.36
N ILE A 17 28.82 13.22 3.05
CA ILE A 17 27.54 13.56 2.38
C ILE A 17 27.25 12.55 1.28
N THR A 18 26.73 11.39 1.58
CA THR A 18 25.79 10.66 0.71
C THR A 18 25.11 9.53 1.48
N LEU A 19 24.30 9.88 2.45
CA LEU A 19 23.23 9.01 2.89
C LEU A 19 21.90 9.71 2.56
N THR A 20 21.67 9.97 1.28
CA THR A 20 20.29 10.12 0.81
C THR A 20 19.68 8.73 0.84
N GLY A 21 19.25 8.31 2.01
CA GLY A 21 18.38 7.17 2.13
C GLY A 21 17.15 7.45 1.30
N CYS A 22 16.93 6.68 0.24
CA CYS A 22 15.61 6.54 -0.36
C CYS A 22 14.68 6.04 0.75
N THR A 23 14.02 6.95 1.45
CA THR A 23 12.82 6.61 2.18
C THR A 23 11.79 6.26 1.13
N SER A 24 11.66 4.98 0.78
CA SER A 24 10.46 4.50 0.13
C SER A 24 9.34 4.88 1.09
N SER A 25 8.48 5.81 0.67
CA SER A 25 7.37 6.26 1.49
C SER A 25 6.47 5.04 1.73
N LYS A 26 6.47 4.52 2.95
CA LYS A 26 5.60 3.41 3.38
C LYS A 26 4.10 3.79 3.32
N ASN A 27 3.77 4.96 2.79
CA ASN A 27 2.43 5.55 2.75
C ASN A 27 2.12 6.14 1.37
N GLY A 28 2.33 5.38 0.30
CA GLY A 28 1.89 5.77 -1.04
C GLY A 28 0.50 5.23 -1.39
N PRO A 29 -0.09 5.65 -2.52
CA PRO A 29 -1.40 5.18 -2.97
C PRO A 29 -1.42 3.67 -3.20
N VAL A 30 -0.35 3.10 -3.73
CA VAL A 30 -0.19 1.64 -3.91
C VAL A 30 -0.23 0.92 -2.57
N GLN A 31 0.54 1.41 -1.60
CA GLN A 31 0.59 0.78 -0.28
C GLN A 31 -0.77 0.85 0.45
N ALA A 32 -1.52 1.95 0.28
CA ALA A 32 -2.86 2.06 0.86
C ALA A 32 -3.80 0.98 0.32
N VAL A 33 -3.76 0.72 -1.00
CA VAL A 33 -4.57 -0.34 -1.63
C VAL A 33 -4.11 -1.73 -1.18
N GLU A 34 -2.81 -2.00 -1.17
CA GLU A 34 -2.27 -3.29 -0.72
C GLU A 34 -2.63 -3.59 0.73
N ASN A 35 -2.47 -2.61 1.63
CA ASN A 35 -2.84 -2.74 3.04
C ASN A 35 -4.33 -3.00 3.22
N TYR A 36 -5.18 -2.32 2.44
CA TYR A 36 -6.62 -2.55 2.45
C TYR A 36 -6.97 -3.99 2.05
N LEU A 37 -6.41 -4.48 0.96
CA LEU A 37 -6.64 -5.84 0.47
C LEU A 37 -6.16 -6.90 1.48
N GLN A 38 -5.01 -6.68 2.13
CA GLN A 38 -4.50 -7.58 3.17
C GLN A 38 -5.42 -7.59 4.40
N ALA A 39 -5.88 -6.43 4.86
CA ALA A 39 -6.80 -6.33 5.99
C ALA A 39 -8.16 -6.99 5.68
N MET A 40 -8.63 -6.88 4.43
CA MET A 40 -9.87 -7.49 3.96
C MET A 40 -9.83 -9.02 4.10
N VAL A 41 -8.81 -9.67 3.55
CA VAL A 41 -8.69 -11.14 3.64
C VAL A 41 -8.35 -11.63 5.04
N ALA A 42 -7.71 -10.79 5.85
CA ALA A 42 -7.48 -11.06 7.27
C ALA A 42 -8.74 -10.89 8.13
N LYS A 43 -9.83 -10.37 7.56
CA LYS A 43 -11.10 -10.08 8.27
C LYS A 43 -10.89 -9.10 9.45
N ASP A 44 -9.92 -8.20 9.31
CA ASP A 44 -9.58 -7.23 10.34
C ASP A 44 -10.36 -5.93 10.10
N SER A 45 -11.57 -5.87 10.67
CA SER A 45 -12.49 -4.74 10.50
C SER A 45 -11.92 -3.42 11.06
N THR A 46 -11.05 -3.49 12.04
CA THR A 46 -10.38 -2.30 12.59
C THR A 46 -9.30 -1.78 11.65
N LYS A 47 -8.45 -2.66 11.15
CA LYS A 47 -7.38 -2.25 10.23
C LYS A 47 -7.92 -1.80 8.88
N ILE A 48 -8.91 -2.49 8.33
CA ILE A 48 -9.45 -2.14 7.02
C ILE A 48 -10.07 -0.75 7.02
N THR A 49 -10.78 -0.35 8.08
CA THR A 49 -11.32 1.01 8.20
C THR A 49 -10.24 2.06 8.32
N ASN A 50 -9.11 1.75 8.98
CA ASN A 50 -7.97 2.66 9.04
C ASN A 50 -7.29 2.88 7.68
N TYR A 51 -7.41 1.93 6.75
CA TYR A 51 -6.89 2.05 5.39
C TYR A 51 -7.91 2.62 4.40
N ALA A 52 -9.17 2.76 4.79
CA ALA A 52 -10.23 3.35 4.00
C ALA A 52 -10.37 4.85 4.23
N CYS A 53 -10.78 5.60 3.21
CA CYS A 53 -11.23 6.98 3.40
C CYS A 53 -12.59 7.00 4.14
N SER A 54 -12.91 8.11 4.78
CA SER A 54 -14.11 8.22 5.63
C SER A 54 -15.41 7.87 4.91
N SER A 55 -15.54 8.21 3.63
CA SER A 55 -16.72 7.87 2.83
C SER A 55 -16.81 6.39 2.44
N TRP A 56 -15.73 5.62 2.60
CA TRP A 56 -15.64 4.20 2.24
C TRP A 56 -15.60 3.25 3.44
N GLU A 57 -15.54 3.76 4.67
CA GLU A 57 -15.41 2.93 5.89
C GLU A 57 -16.51 1.88 6.03
N SER A 58 -17.78 2.24 5.76
CA SER A 58 -18.89 1.30 5.83
C SER A 58 -18.78 0.17 4.82
N GLN A 59 -18.33 0.48 3.60
CA GLN A 59 -18.08 -0.52 2.58
C GLN A 59 -16.89 -1.40 2.93
N ALA A 60 -15.85 -0.81 3.52
CA ALA A 60 -14.67 -1.54 3.98
C ALA A 60 -15.02 -2.62 5.01
N GLN A 61 -15.90 -2.32 5.95
CA GLN A 61 -16.42 -3.30 6.90
C GLN A 61 -17.16 -4.42 6.18
N THR A 62 -18.05 -4.07 5.24
CA THR A 62 -18.76 -5.05 4.42
C THR A 62 -17.82 -5.95 3.63
N ASP A 63 -16.76 -5.36 3.06
CA ASP A 63 -15.74 -6.11 2.31
C ASP A 63 -15.02 -7.12 3.21
N ALA A 64 -14.62 -6.73 4.43
CA ALA A 64 -14.00 -7.65 5.40
C ALA A 64 -14.99 -8.73 5.86
N ASP A 65 -16.25 -8.37 6.13
CA ASP A 65 -17.28 -9.29 6.59
C ASP A 65 -17.65 -10.33 5.51
N SER A 66 -17.47 -10.00 4.23
CA SER A 66 -17.72 -10.93 3.12
C SER A 66 -16.83 -12.18 3.15
N PHE A 67 -15.70 -12.12 3.87
CA PHE A 67 -14.80 -13.25 4.09
C PHE A 67 -15.04 -14.00 5.40
N THR A 68 -16.10 -13.64 6.15
CA THR A 68 -16.47 -14.35 7.37
C THR A 68 -16.88 -15.79 7.04
N GLY A 69 -16.31 -16.76 7.76
CA GLY A 69 -16.57 -18.18 7.54
C GLY A 69 -15.77 -18.83 6.41
N VAL A 70 -14.93 -18.08 5.70
CA VAL A 70 -14.00 -18.63 4.71
C VAL A 70 -12.56 -18.43 5.14
N THR A 71 -11.65 -19.29 4.69
CA THR A 71 -10.22 -19.04 4.76
C THR A 71 -9.79 -18.34 3.48
N ALA A 72 -9.15 -17.18 3.60
CA ALA A 72 -8.74 -16.40 2.44
C ALA A 72 -7.27 -16.01 2.52
N GLN A 73 -6.60 -16.02 1.39
CA GLN A 73 -5.22 -15.57 1.24
C GLN A 73 -5.03 -14.89 -0.11
N ILE A 74 -4.13 -13.92 -0.16
CA ILE A 74 -3.72 -13.26 -1.40
C ILE A 74 -2.47 -13.94 -1.91
N GLN A 75 -2.43 -14.20 -3.23
CA GLN A 75 -1.27 -14.74 -3.94
C GLN A 75 -0.82 -13.74 -5.00
N ASP A 76 0.50 -13.56 -5.10
CA ASP A 76 1.18 -12.78 -6.15
C ASP A 76 0.70 -11.32 -6.25
N LEU A 77 0.36 -10.70 -5.12
CA LEU A 77 -0.09 -9.32 -5.09
C LEU A 77 1.01 -8.36 -5.53
N THR A 78 0.72 -7.62 -6.59
CA THR A 78 1.56 -6.52 -7.08
C THR A 78 0.66 -5.42 -7.59
N CYS A 79 0.76 -4.23 -7.01
CA CYS A 79 -0.04 -3.07 -7.42
C CYS A 79 0.84 -1.97 -8.02
N GLN A 80 0.26 -1.16 -8.90
CA GLN A 80 0.92 -0.02 -9.51
C GLN A 80 -0.07 1.10 -9.78
N VAL A 81 0.42 2.34 -9.79
CA VAL A 81 -0.37 3.48 -10.26
C VAL A 81 -0.63 3.33 -11.75
N SER A 82 -1.89 3.44 -12.15
CA SER A 82 -2.32 3.36 -13.55
C SER A 82 -2.79 4.68 -14.13
N GLY A 83 -3.03 5.68 -13.29
CA GLY A 83 -3.46 7.01 -13.73
C GLY A 83 -3.96 7.87 -12.58
N THR A 84 -4.57 8.98 -12.92
CA THR A 84 -5.21 9.91 -11.99
C THR A 84 -6.53 10.38 -12.54
N ASP A 85 -7.47 10.68 -11.66
CA ASP A 85 -8.75 11.32 -11.95
C ASP A 85 -8.96 12.43 -10.92
N GLY A 86 -8.63 13.66 -11.28
CA GLY A 86 -8.59 14.78 -10.35
C GLY A 86 -7.60 14.53 -9.22
N SER A 87 -8.08 14.57 -7.97
CA SER A 87 -7.29 14.28 -6.76
C SER A 87 -7.21 12.79 -6.42
N THR A 88 -7.87 11.94 -7.20
CA THR A 88 -7.87 10.50 -7.02
C THR A 88 -6.74 9.86 -7.83
N THR A 89 -5.94 9.03 -7.19
CA THR A 89 -4.96 8.18 -7.86
C THR A 89 -5.57 6.82 -8.14
N LEU A 90 -5.46 6.38 -9.39
CA LEU A 90 -5.94 5.08 -9.84
C LEU A 90 -4.83 4.05 -9.70
N VAL A 91 -5.16 2.92 -9.10
CA VAL A 91 -4.23 1.81 -8.84
C VAL A 91 -4.81 0.52 -9.41
N THR A 92 -4.02 -0.19 -10.18
CA THR A 92 -4.35 -1.52 -10.66
C THR A 92 -3.47 -2.55 -9.96
N CYS A 93 -4.04 -3.70 -9.65
CA CYS A 93 -3.34 -4.79 -8.99
C CYS A 93 -3.35 -6.05 -9.84
N LYS A 94 -2.32 -6.86 -9.71
CA LYS A 94 -2.24 -8.24 -10.20
C LYS A 94 -2.23 -9.18 -9.02
N GLY A 95 -2.52 -10.44 -9.29
CA GLY A 95 -2.64 -11.46 -8.27
C GLY A 95 -4.09 -11.86 -8.06
N LYS A 96 -4.30 -12.72 -7.10
CA LYS A 96 -5.61 -13.28 -6.81
C LYS A 96 -5.82 -13.52 -5.33
N ILE A 97 -7.09 -13.53 -4.92
CA ILE A 97 -7.50 -14.03 -3.62
C ILE A 97 -7.98 -15.45 -3.80
N ILE A 98 -7.45 -16.37 -3.01
CA ILE A 98 -7.96 -17.73 -2.88
C ILE A 98 -8.84 -17.78 -1.65
N ALA A 99 -10.13 -17.96 -1.83
CA ALA A 99 -11.10 -18.13 -0.75
C ALA A 99 -11.54 -19.59 -0.68
N SER A 100 -11.40 -20.22 0.47
CA SER A 100 -11.73 -21.63 0.69
C SER A 100 -12.88 -21.75 1.66
N TYR A 101 -13.91 -22.48 1.25
CA TYR A 101 -15.08 -22.81 2.05
C TYR A 101 -15.43 -24.29 1.88
N ASN A 102 -15.52 -25.04 2.97
CA ASN A 102 -15.81 -26.48 2.95
C ASN A 102 -14.92 -27.31 2.01
N GLY A 103 -13.64 -26.90 1.84
CA GLY A 103 -12.68 -27.58 0.96
C GLY A 103 -12.79 -27.20 -0.51
N GLU A 104 -13.71 -26.33 -0.90
CA GLU A 104 -13.81 -25.75 -2.22
C GLU A 104 -13.10 -24.40 -2.29
N ASN A 105 -12.30 -24.19 -3.31
CA ASN A 105 -11.57 -22.96 -3.55
C ASN A 105 -12.23 -22.14 -4.64
N THR A 106 -12.42 -20.85 -4.35
CA THR A 106 -12.81 -19.84 -5.32
C THR A 106 -11.67 -18.85 -5.52
N GLU A 107 -11.33 -18.56 -6.77
CA GLU A 107 -10.33 -17.56 -7.11
C GLU A 107 -11.00 -16.25 -7.50
N ILE A 108 -10.52 -15.13 -6.92
CA ILE A 108 -10.96 -13.78 -7.23
C ILE A 108 -9.77 -13.04 -7.83
N ASP A 109 -9.86 -12.72 -9.12
CA ASP A 109 -8.81 -12.01 -9.85
C ASP A 109 -8.81 -10.52 -9.46
N LEU A 110 -7.69 -10.03 -8.94
CA LEU A 110 -7.53 -8.64 -8.53
C LEU A 110 -7.35 -7.69 -9.72
N SER A 111 -6.98 -8.20 -10.90
CA SER A 111 -6.81 -7.39 -12.11
C SER A 111 -8.14 -6.92 -12.73
N SER A 112 -9.25 -7.50 -12.30
CA SER A 112 -10.59 -7.13 -12.78
C SER A 112 -11.09 -5.77 -12.26
N ARG A 113 -10.37 -5.15 -11.33
CA ARG A 113 -10.76 -3.90 -10.68
C ARG A 113 -9.69 -2.82 -10.80
N THR A 114 -10.13 -1.58 -10.85
CA THR A 114 -9.29 -0.40 -10.64
C THR A 114 -9.64 0.20 -9.28
N TYR A 115 -8.64 0.29 -8.41
CA TYR A 115 -8.78 0.83 -7.07
C TYR A 115 -8.53 2.33 -7.07
N LYS A 116 -9.20 3.05 -6.19
CA LYS A 116 -9.11 4.49 -6.03
C LYS A 116 -8.42 4.80 -4.71
N ALA A 117 -7.36 5.59 -4.75
CA ALA A 117 -6.66 6.08 -3.58
C ALA A 117 -6.74 7.61 -3.52
N VAL A 118 -6.98 8.13 -2.34
CA VAL A 118 -7.04 9.57 -2.07
C VAL A 118 -6.19 9.92 -0.86
N GLN A 119 -5.77 11.18 -0.75
CA GLN A 119 -5.18 11.70 0.48
C GLN A 119 -6.28 12.26 1.38
N GLU A 120 -6.27 11.83 2.63
CA GLU A 120 -7.18 12.29 3.66
C GLU A 120 -6.39 12.50 4.95
N GLY A 121 -6.37 13.72 5.47
CA GLY A 121 -5.57 14.04 6.64
C GLY A 121 -4.06 13.85 6.45
N GLY A 122 -3.56 14.01 5.23
CA GLY A 122 -2.14 13.82 4.89
C GLY A 122 -1.71 12.36 4.69
N GLU A 123 -2.63 11.42 4.78
CA GLU A 123 -2.38 9.99 4.57
C GLU A 123 -3.13 9.47 3.35
N TRP A 124 -2.51 8.53 2.64
CA TRP A 124 -3.17 7.83 1.55
C TRP A 124 -4.16 6.81 2.10
N ARG A 125 -5.37 6.82 1.54
CA ARG A 125 -6.48 5.94 1.90
C ARG A 125 -7.07 5.31 0.64
N MET A 126 -7.46 4.05 0.73
CA MET A 126 -8.28 3.41 -0.30
C MET A 126 -9.70 3.97 -0.23
N CYS A 127 -10.27 4.37 -1.36
CA CYS A 127 -11.55 5.10 -1.42
C CYS A 127 -12.47 4.58 -2.51
N GLY A 128 -12.44 3.30 -2.76
CA GLY A 128 -13.32 2.63 -3.69
C GLY A 128 -12.62 1.87 -4.81
N TYR A 129 -13.42 1.19 -5.60
CA TYR A 129 -12.98 0.48 -6.81
C TYR A 129 -14.09 0.51 -7.87
N GLN A 130 -13.70 0.25 -9.11
CA GLN A 130 -14.60 0.12 -10.25
C GLN A 130 -14.19 -1.02 -11.16
#